data_707716e957087f054d5d512b7f66a9bd
#
_entry.id   707716e957087f054d5d512b7f66a9bd
#
_cell.length_a   1.000
_cell.length_b   1.000
_cell.length_c   1.000
_cell.angle_alpha   90.00
_cell.angle_beta   90.00
_cell.angle_gamma   90.00
#
_symmetry.space_group_name_H-M   'P 1'
#
loop_
_entity.id
_entity.type
_entity.pdbx_description
1 polymer ?
#
loop_
_entity_poly.entity_id
_entity_poly.type
_entity_poly.pdbx_seq_one_letter_code
_entity_poly.pdbx_strand_id
1 'polypeptide(L)'
;MNKFLAASAVVSTIALAGSPASAQMNEEAVRANLVPFYKALNAANIQEAPDLIKQSTTPGWITCRGNDLCNTRDEVMAVIGQRLRGIPDLKWEIKEVLISGNHVIVRGEATGTPAGEMMGAPTNGKSFKLMSLDLHTIEGNKIARTYHVEDWQGAFRQVAQK
;
A
#
# COMPACT_ATOMS: atom_id res chain seq x y z
N MET A 1 -5.82 -41.36 -71.13
CA MET A 1 -6.87 -40.99 -70.14
C MET A 1 -6.13 -40.58 -68.80
N ASN A 2 -5.82 -39.32 -68.68
CA ASN A 2 -5.13 -38.83 -67.50
C ASN A 2 -6.14 -38.16 -66.53
N LYS A 3 -6.29 -38.75 -65.33
CA LYS A 3 -7.12 -38.19 -64.27
C LYS A 3 -6.24 -37.24 -63.43
N PHE A 4 -6.51 -35.95 -63.48
CA PHE A 4 -5.95 -34.99 -62.57
C PHE A 4 -6.72 -35.04 -61.25
N LEU A 5 -6.05 -35.39 -60.18
CA LEU A 5 -6.52 -35.18 -58.80
C LEU A 5 -6.23 -33.75 -58.37
N ALA A 6 -7.28 -32.99 -58.08
CA ALA A 6 -7.16 -31.70 -57.47
C ALA A 6 -7.06 -31.88 -55.95
N ALA A 7 -5.95 -31.45 -55.36
CA ALA A 7 -5.77 -31.38 -53.89
C ALA A 7 -6.32 -30.04 -53.41
N SER A 8 -7.39 -30.07 -52.59
CA SER A 8 -7.91 -28.91 -51.90
C SER A 8 -7.09 -28.67 -50.64
N ALA A 9 -6.36 -27.54 -50.60
CA ALA A 9 -5.69 -27.08 -49.40
C ALA A 9 -6.70 -26.38 -48.46
N VAL A 10 -6.94 -26.96 -47.32
CA VAL A 10 -7.71 -26.33 -46.23
C VAL A 10 -6.77 -25.39 -45.46
N VAL A 11 -6.96 -24.10 -45.64
CA VAL A 11 -6.27 -23.09 -44.85
C VAL A 11 -7.04 -22.91 -43.55
N SER A 12 -6.51 -23.48 -42.43
CA SER A 12 -7.03 -23.24 -41.10
C SER A 12 -6.55 -21.90 -40.61
N THR A 13 -7.42 -20.90 -40.54
CA THR A 13 -7.18 -19.63 -39.88
C THR A 13 -7.23 -19.83 -38.36
N ILE A 14 -6.06 -19.80 -37.71
CA ILE A 14 -5.98 -19.76 -36.26
C ILE A 14 -6.34 -18.31 -35.83
N ALA A 15 -7.55 -18.13 -35.31
CA ALA A 15 -7.92 -16.91 -34.64
C ALA A 15 -7.11 -16.81 -33.33
N LEU A 16 -6.12 -15.92 -33.28
CA LEU A 16 -5.51 -15.51 -32.03
C LEU A 16 -6.58 -14.79 -31.20
N ALA A 17 -7.14 -15.50 -30.21
CA ALA A 17 -7.94 -14.88 -29.19
C ALA A 17 -7.02 -13.91 -28.44
N GLY A 18 -7.17 -12.62 -28.72
CA GLY A 18 -6.49 -11.57 -27.96
C GLY A 18 -6.86 -11.73 -26.50
N SER A 19 -5.85 -11.85 -25.63
CA SER A 19 -6.05 -11.76 -24.19
C SER A 19 -6.86 -10.50 -23.90
N PRO A 20 -7.88 -10.52 -23.01
CA PRO A 20 -8.59 -9.32 -22.65
C PRO A 20 -7.55 -8.31 -22.14
N ALA A 21 -7.47 -7.15 -22.79
CA ALA A 21 -6.67 -6.04 -22.31
C ALA A 21 -7.12 -5.80 -20.87
N SER A 22 -6.23 -6.04 -19.90
CA SER A 22 -6.50 -5.66 -18.51
C SER A 22 -6.84 -4.18 -18.56
N ALA A 23 -8.04 -3.83 -18.09
CA ALA A 23 -8.48 -2.45 -18.08
C ALA A 23 -7.38 -1.64 -17.39
N GLN A 24 -6.74 -0.74 -18.16
CA GLN A 24 -5.65 0.08 -17.66
C GLN A 24 -6.20 0.87 -16.48
N MET A 25 -5.61 0.68 -15.29
CA MET A 25 -6.05 1.40 -14.10
C MET A 25 -6.00 2.90 -14.37
N ASN A 26 -7.03 3.61 -13.94
CA ASN A 26 -7.00 5.07 -13.94
C ASN A 26 -6.02 5.54 -12.87
N GLU A 27 -4.80 5.90 -13.27
CA GLU A 27 -3.73 6.33 -12.37
C GLU A 27 -4.12 7.51 -11.49
N GLU A 28 -4.89 8.46 -12.04
CA GLU A 28 -5.38 9.62 -11.28
C GLU A 28 -6.31 9.18 -10.16
N ALA A 29 -7.27 8.28 -10.44
CA ALA A 29 -8.18 7.75 -9.43
C ALA A 29 -7.43 6.95 -8.35
N VAL A 30 -6.40 6.19 -8.74
CA VAL A 30 -5.55 5.45 -7.78
C VAL A 30 -4.79 6.43 -6.89
N ARG A 31 -4.13 7.44 -7.46
CA ARG A 31 -3.41 8.46 -6.69
C ARG A 31 -4.35 9.22 -5.76
N ALA A 32 -5.54 9.59 -6.22
CA ALA A 32 -6.56 10.24 -5.39
C ALA A 32 -7.02 9.34 -4.21
N ASN A 33 -7.05 8.03 -4.39
CA ASN A 33 -7.41 7.07 -3.33
C ASN A 33 -6.28 6.80 -2.33
N LEU A 34 -5.02 6.98 -2.72
CA LEU A 34 -3.88 6.89 -1.80
C LEU A 34 -3.87 8.03 -0.76
N VAL A 35 -4.31 9.23 -1.15
CA VAL A 35 -4.31 10.40 -0.27
C VAL A 35 -5.07 10.15 1.06
N PRO A 36 -6.32 9.67 1.07
CA PRO A 36 -7.01 9.37 2.33
C PRO A 36 -6.33 8.25 3.12
N PHE A 37 -5.74 7.24 2.47
CA PHE A 37 -4.99 6.20 3.16
C PHE A 37 -3.83 6.76 3.97
N TYR A 38 -2.93 7.52 3.34
CA TYR A 38 -1.79 8.13 4.04
C TYR A 38 -2.23 9.24 5.01
N LYS A 39 -3.32 9.95 4.73
CA LYS A 39 -3.93 10.90 5.69
C LYS A 39 -4.37 10.19 6.98
N ALA A 40 -4.89 8.96 6.89
CA ALA A 40 -5.28 8.17 8.05
C ALA A 40 -4.11 7.80 8.98
N LEU A 41 -2.88 7.78 8.46
CA LEU A 41 -1.68 7.47 9.22
C LEU A 41 -1.10 8.67 9.95
N ASN A 42 -1.67 9.87 9.78
CA ASN A 42 -1.21 11.11 10.42
C ASN A 42 -1.92 11.35 11.76
N ALA A 43 -1.17 11.67 12.80
CA ALA A 43 -1.72 11.91 14.15
C ALA A 43 -2.76 13.05 14.17
N ALA A 44 -2.61 14.06 13.33
CA ALA A 44 -3.56 15.16 13.19
C ALA A 44 -4.97 14.71 12.76
N ASN A 45 -5.10 13.51 12.17
CA ASN A 45 -6.36 12.97 11.65
C ASN A 45 -6.88 11.78 12.49
N ILE A 46 -6.43 11.64 13.73
CA ILE A 46 -6.74 10.48 14.59
C ILE A 46 -8.23 10.16 14.69
N GLN A 47 -9.09 11.18 14.71
CA GLN A 47 -10.55 11.00 14.81
C GLN A 47 -11.17 10.48 13.49
N GLU A 48 -10.59 10.86 12.36
CA GLU A 48 -11.05 10.49 11.02
C GLU A 48 -10.39 9.21 10.51
N ALA A 49 -9.32 8.73 11.15
CA ALA A 49 -8.48 7.66 10.64
C ALA A 49 -9.25 6.37 10.28
N PRO A 50 -10.22 5.86 11.08
CA PRO A 50 -10.98 4.68 10.70
C PRO A 50 -11.81 4.89 9.42
N ASP A 51 -12.42 6.05 9.25
CA ASP A 51 -13.26 6.35 8.08
C ASP A 51 -12.40 6.56 6.82
N LEU A 52 -11.24 7.20 6.95
CA LEU A 52 -10.27 7.35 5.88
C LEU A 52 -9.73 5.99 5.40
N ILE A 53 -9.48 5.04 6.34
CA ILE A 53 -9.10 3.66 6.00
C ILE A 53 -10.24 2.97 5.25
N LYS A 54 -11.49 3.05 5.71
CA LYS A 54 -12.66 2.49 5.01
C LYS A 54 -12.86 3.09 3.62
N GLN A 55 -12.64 4.38 3.48
CA GLN A 55 -12.74 5.08 2.21
C GLN A 55 -11.74 4.56 1.19
N SER A 56 -10.49 4.33 1.60
CA SER A 56 -9.35 4.01 0.72
C SER A 56 -9.15 2.51 0.48
N THR A 57 -9.74 1.65 1.31
CA THR A 57 -9.52 0.20 1.26
C THR A 57 -10.79 -0.58 0.95
N THR A 58 -10.63 -1.79 0.41
CA THR A 58 -11.76 -2.75 0.27
C THR A 58 -12.19 -3.28 1.64
N PRO A 59 -13.42 -3.81 1.80
CA PRO A 59 -13.82 -4.47 3.04
C PRO A 59 -12.91 -5.61 3.47
N GLY A 60 -12.36 -6.34 2.51
CA GLY A 60 -11.42 -7.46 2.74
C GLY A 60 -9.95 -7.06 2.78
N TRP A 61 -9.62 -5.77 2.90
CA TRP A 61 -8.23 -5.33 2.93
C TRP A 61 -7.42 -6.00 4.03
N ILE A 62 -6.23 -6.46 3.65
CA ILE A 62 -5.23 -7.07 4.54
C ILE A 62 -3.93 -6.29 4.39
N THR A 63 -3.29 -5.94 5.51
CA THR A 63 -1.96 -5.34 5.54
C THR A 63 -0.96 -6.25 6.23
N CYS A 64 0.22 -6.43 5.62
CA CYS A 64 1.25 -7.36 6.07
C CYS A 64 2.60 -6.64 6.24
N ARG A 65 3.22 -6.78 7.40
CA ARG A 65 4.59 -6.30 7.71
C ARG A 65 5.64 -7.43 7.66
N GLY A 66 5.31 -8.53 7.03
CA GLY A 66 6.10 -9.73 6.85
C GLY A 66 5.29 -10.78 6.12
N ASN A 67 5.86 -11.94 5.83
CA ASN A 67 5.16 -12.99 5.09
C ASN A 67 3.91 -13.49 5.82
N ASP A 68 3.98 -13.64 7.16
CA ASP A 68 2.95 -14.25 7.98
C ASP A 68 2.38 -13.28 9.05
N LEU A 69 2.82 -12.02 9.06
CA LEU A 69 2.41 -11.01 10.03
C LEU A 69 1.43 -10.03 9.40
N CYS A 70 0.20 -10.47 9.23
CA CYS A 70 -0.84 -9.70 8.58
C CYS A 70 -1.95 -9.32 9.56
N ASN A 71 -2.61 -8.20 9.29
CA ASN A 71 -3.78 -7.72 10.01
C ASN A 71 -4.91 -7.43 9.02
N THR A 72 -6.13 -7.69 9.42
CA THR A 72 -7.34 -7.30 8.73
C THR A 72 -7.60 -5.81 8.89
N ARG A 73 -8.51 -5.26 8.07
CA ARG A 73 -8.93 -3.86 8.18
C ARG A 73 -9.47 -3.52 9.57
N ASP A 74 -10.29 -4.39 10.14
CA ASP A 74 -10.93 -4.15 11.42
C ASP A 74 -9.92 -4.17 12.58
N GLU A 75 -8.93 -5.08 12.53
CA GLU A 75 -7.84 -5.10 13.51
C GLU A 75 -6.99 -3.81 13.44
N VAL A 76 -6.70 -3.30 12.24
CA VAL A 76 -5.98 -2.03 12.09
C VAL A 76 -6.81 -0.89 12.66
N MET A 77 -8.09 -0.79 12.32
CA MET A 77 -8.97 0.27 12.82
C MET A 77 -9.11 0.25 14.34
N ALA A 78 -9.10 -0.93 14.95
CA ALA A 78 -9.18 -1.08 16.41
C ALA A 78 -7.97 -0.50 17.15
N VAL A 79 -6.77 -0.48 16.52
CA VAL A 79 -5.52 -0.06 17.17
C VAL A 79 -4.94 1.25 16.64
N ILE A 80 -5.42 1.78 15.51
CA ILE A 80 -4.84 2.96 14.85
C ILE A 80 -4.80 4.17 15.78
N GLY A 81 -5.88 4.42 16.52
CA GLY A 81 -5.93 5.53 17.47
C GLY A 81 -4.90 5.43 18.59
N GLN A 82 -4.58 4.23 19.07
CA GLN A 82 -3.54 4.02 20.07
C GLN A 82 -2.15 4.31 19.49
N ARG A 83 -1.87 3.85 18.26
CA ARG A 83 -0.60 4.13 17.57
C ARG A 83 -0.39 5.63 17.39
N LEU A 84 -1.39 6.34 16.91
CA LEU A 84 -1.30 7.78 16.68
C LEU A 84 -1.12 8.58 17.96
N ARG A 85 -1.69 8.14 19.10
CA ARG A 85 -1.43 8.76 20.41
C ARG A 85 -0.01 8.54 20.90
N GLY A 86 0.63 7.43 20.53
CA GLY A 86 2.02 7.14 20.89
C GLY A 86 3.04 8.06 20.23
N ILE A 87 2.68 8.70 19.12
CA ILE A 87 3.51 9.65 18.37
C ILE A 87 2.60 10.82 17.95
N PRO A 88 2.37 11.81 18.84
CA PRO A 88 1.31 12.82 18.66
C PRO A 88 1.49 13.76 17.45
N ASP A 89 2.70 13.85 16.93
CA ASP A 89 3.06 14.63 15.74
C ASP A 89 3.42 13.76 14.53
N LEU A 90 3.03 12.47 14.57
CA LEU A 90 3.30 11.54 13.47
C LEU A 90 2.73 12.09 12.15
N LYS A 91 3.60 12.21 11.17
CA LYS A 91 3.27 12.67 9.82
C LYS A 91 3.87 11.75 8.78
N TRP A 92 3.02 11.27 7.87
CA TRP A 92 3.41 10.50 6.70
C TRP A 92 3.31 11.34 5.44
N GLU A 93 4.33 11.27 4.61
CA GLU A 93 4.38 11.93 3.30
C GLU A 93 4.69 10.92 2.21
N ILE A 94 3.91 10.96 1.13
CA ILE A 94 4.20 10.22 -0.10
C ILE A 94 5.35 10.95 -0.82
N LYS A 95 6.47 10.25 -1.05
CA LYS A 95 7.64 10.80 -1.78
C LYS A 95 7.66 10.36 -3.23
N GLU A 96 7.16 9.15 -3.52
CA GLU A 96 7.20 8.57 -4.85
C GLU A 96 6.09 7.54 -5.01
N VAL A 97 5.48 7.47 -6.19
CA VAL A 97 4.45 6.47 -6.53
C VAL A 97 4.79 5.87 -7.89
N LEU A 98 4.95 4.56 -7.93
CA LEU A 98 5.12 3.77 -9.14
C LEU A 98 3.91 2.86 -9.33
N ILE A 99 3.35 2.82 -10.53
CA ILE A 99 2.17 2.02 -10.87
C ILE A 99 2.55 1.03 -11.96
N SER A 100 2.22 -0.25 -11.74
CA SER A 100 2.43 -1.33 -12.71
C SER A 100 1.27 -2.32 -12.64
N GLY A 101 0.43 -2.33 -13.68
CA GLY A 101 -0.79 -3.13 -13.68
C GLY A 101 -1.69 -2.75 -12.50
N ASN A 102 -2.10 -3.71 -11.68
CA ASN A 102 -2.88 -3.47 -10.47
C ASN A 102 -2.02 -3.32 -9.20
N HIS A 103 -0.71 -3.14 -9.35
CA HIS A 103 0.21 -2.92 -8.23
C HIS A 103 0.67 -1.46 -8.18
N VAL A 104 0.72 -0.94 -6.97
CA VAL A 104 1.19 0.41 -6.67
C VAL A 104 2.28 0.31 -5.62
N ILE A 105 3.47 0.81 -5.94
CA ILE A 105 4.56 0.95 -4.99
C ILE A 105 4.60 2.39 -4.53
N VAL A 106 4.57 2.60 -3.23
CA VAL A 106 4.72 3.93 -2.62
C VAL A 106 5.97 3.94 -1.76
N ARG A 107 6.89 4.85 -2.07
CA ARG A 107 7.95 5.23 -1.15
C ARG A 107 7.45 6.40 -0.31
N GLY A 108 7.38 6.16 0.99
CA GLY A 108 6.94 7.13 1.97
C GLY A 108 8.07 7.59 2.91
N GLU A 109 7.82 8.67 3.60
CA GLU A 109 8.62 9.17 4.72
C GLU A 109 7.69 9.43 5.90
N ALA A 110 8.04 8.92 7.07
CA ALA A 110 7.37 9.29 8.30
C ALA A 110 8.32 10.06 9.22
N THR A 111 7.78 11.08 9.88
CA THR A 111 8.46 11.85 10.92
C THR A 111 7.59 11.89 12.16
N GLY A 112 8.21 11.97 13.34
CA GLY A 112 7.45 12.09 14.58
C GLY A 112 8.35 12.07 15.82
N THR A 113 7.75 12.46 16.94
CA THR A 113 8.38 12.48 18.26
C THR A 113 7.59 11.57 19.20
N PRO A 114 8.12 10.40 19.58
CA PRO A 114 7.41 9.50 20.49
C PRO A 114 7.12 10.15 21.85
N ALA A 115 5.92 9.93 22.38
CA ALA A 115 5.45 10.51 23.64
C ALA A 115 5.98 9.74 24.88
N GLY A 116 7.24 9.31 24.89
CA GLY A 116 7.78 8.55 26.02
C GLY A 116 8.76 7.48 25.57
N GLU A 117 8.41 6.22 25.74
CA GLU A 117 9.25 5.10 25.34
C GLU A 117 8.97 4.65 23.91
N MET A 118 10.02 4.18 23.25
CA MET A 118 9.95 3.49 21.96
C MET A 118 10.76 2.20 22.05
N MET A 119 10.15 1.06 21.70
CA MET A 119 10.79 -0.27 21.79
C MET A 119 11.41 -0.54 23.18
N GLY A 120 10.77 -0.09 24.25
CA GLY A 120 11.21 -0.31 25.64
C GLY A 120 12.35 0.61 26.12
N ALA A 121 12.70 1.66 25.39
CA ALA A 121 13.71 2.61 25.80
C ALA A 121 13.19 4.07 25.77
N PRO A 122 13.63 4.95 26.71
CA PRO A 122 13.29 6.36 26.71
C PRO A 122 13.77 7.06 25.43
N THR A 123 12.96 7.97 24.91
CA THR A 123 13.25 8.69 23.66
C THR A 123 13.78 10.11 23.86
N ASN A 124 13.77 10.61 25.09
CA ASN A 124 14.30 11.92 25.48
C ASN A 124 13.74 13.10 24.66
N GLY A 125 12.51 13.00 24.16
CA GLY A 125 11.87 14.01 23.34
C GLY A 125 12.48 14.22 21.96
N LYS A 126 13.29 13.28 21.47
CA LYS A 126 13.89 13.34 20.13
C LYS A 126 12.93 12.86 19.06
N SER A 127 12.99 13.51 17.92
CA SER A 127 12.24 13.15 16.72
C SER A 127 13.01 12.15 15.85
N PHE A 128 12.27 11.38 15.07
CA PHE A 128 12.82 10.50 14.06
C PHE A 128 12.35 10.88 12.66
N LYS A 129 13.06 10.35 11.68
CA LYS A 129 12.67 10.28 10.27
C LYS A 129 12.94 8.86 9.80
N LEU A 130 11.93 8.21 9.21
CA LEU A 130 12.08 6.89 8.61
C LEU A 130 11.58 6.86 7.17
N MET A 131 12.10 5.91 6.41
CA MET A 131 11.58 5.55 5.09
C MET A 131 10.64 4.36 5.20
N SER A 132 9.56 4.37 4.40
CA SER A 132 8.72 3.21 4.15
C SER A 132 8.69 2.84 2.67
N LEU A 133 8.41 1.56 2.41
CA LEU A 133 8.04 1.04 1.11
C LEU A 133 6.77 0.22 1.28
N ASP A 134 5.73 0.63 0.57
CA ASP A 134 4.44 -0.04 0.56
C ASP A 134 4.18 -0.60 -0.84
N LEU A 135 3.84 -1.88 -0.94
CA LEU A 135 3.33 -2.52 -2.15
C LEU A 135 1.83 -2.75 -1.96
N HIS A 136 1.03 -1.98 -2.66
CA HIS A 136 -0.42 -2.10 -2.67
C HIS A 136 -0.90 -2.92 -3.88
N THR A 137 -1.88 -3.80 -3.66
CA THR A 137 -2.70 -4.36 -4.73
C THR A 137 -4.03 -3.61 -4.77
N ILE A 138 -4.43 -3.18 -5.96
CA ILE A 138 -5.64 -2.37 -6.18
C ILE A 138 -6.74 -3.22 -6.81
N GLU A 139 -7.95 -3.10 -6.28
CA GLU A 139 -9.18 -3.67 -6.81
C GLU A 139 -10.27 -2.60 -6.82
N GLY A 140 -10.87 -2.35 -7.98
CA GLY A 140 -11.93 -1.34 -8.12
C GLY A 140 -11.51 0.05 -7.63
N ASN A 141 -10.29 0.49 -7.90
CA ASN A 141 -9.66 1.73 -7.42
C ASN A 141 -9.41 1.80 -5.90
N LYS A 142 -9.61 0.72 -5.14
CA LYS A 142 -9.33 0.65 -3.69
C LYS A 142 -8.18 -0.28 -3.40
N ILE A 143 -7.51 -0.02 -2.29
CA ILE A 143 -6.44 -0.89 -1.79
C ILE A 143 -7.08 -2.18 -1.24
N ALA A 144 -6.73 -3.33 -1.83
CA ALA A 144 -7.19 -4.65 -1.40
C ALA A 144 -6.16 -5.38 -0.55
N ARG A 145 -4.88 -5.10 -0.78
CA ARG A 145 -3.77 -5.66 0.01
C ARG A 145 -2.63 -4.67 0.09
N THR A 146 -1.92 -4.70 1.20
CA THR A 146 -0.69 -3.94 1.40
C THR A 146 0.38 -4.86 1.99
N TYR A 147 1.56 -4.90 1.38
CA TYR A 147 2.78 -5.32 2.05
C TYR A 147 3.60 -4.07 2.34
N HIS A 148 4.14 -3.93 3.56
CA HIS A 148 4.89 -2.75 3.92
C HIS A 148 6.15 -3.09 4.72
N VAL A 149 7.19 -2.29 4.46
CA VAL A 149 8.44 -2.29 5.22
C VAL A 149 8.72 -0.86 5.66
N GLU A 150 8.99 -0.70 6.95
CA GLU A 150 9.22 0.58 7.60
C GLU A 150 10.49 0.49 8.45
N ASP A 151 11.41 1.45 8.32
CA ASP A 151 12.67 1.44 9.09
C ASP A 151 12.49 1.93 10.54
N TRP A 152 11.62 1.24 11.29
CA TRP A 152 11.43 1.53 12.72
C TRP A 152 12.71 1.33 13.54
N GLN A 153 13.58 0.42 13.12
CA GLN A 153 14.86 0.22 13.79
C GLN A 153 15.79 1.43 13.60
N GLY A 154 15.79 2.02 12.42
CA GLY A 154 16.51 3.27 12.15
C GLY A 154 15.91 4.44 12.92
N ALA A 155 14.58 4.54 12.97
CA ALA A 155 13.87 5.54 13.79
C ALA A 155 14.25 5.40 15.27
N PHE A 156 14.22 4.18 15.82
CA PHE A 156 14.62 3.92 17.21
C PHE A 156 16.05 4.38 17.49
N ARG A 157 17.02 4.06 16.63
CA ARG A 157 18.41 4.50 16.82
C ARG A 157 18.56 6.03 16.89
N GLN A 158 17.73 6.78 16.16
CA GLN A 158 17.76 8.24 16.18
C GLN A 158 17.28 8.81 17.52
N VAL A 159 16.25 8.22 18.12
CA VAL A 159 15.64 8.73 19.36
C VAL A 159 16.30 8.19 20.64
N ALA A 160 16.91 7.00 20.57
CA ALA A 160 17.56 6.36 21.72
C ALA A 160 19.00 6.85 21.99
N GLN A 161 19.63 7.60 21.07
CA GLN A 161 20.98 8.14 21.28
C GLN A 161 21.00 9.13 22.46
N LYS A 162 22.00 9.01 23.33
CA LYS A 162 22.23 9.95 24.45
C LYS A 162 22.73 11.31 23.98
#